data_2487721cd880f3872e4b79eb1a53f4a2
#
_entry.id   2487721cd880f3872e4b79eb1a53f4a2
#
_cell.length_a   1.000
_cell.length_b   1.000
_cell.length_c   1.000
_cell.angle_alpha   90.00
_cell.angle_beta   90.00
_cell.angle_gamma   90.00
#
_symmetry.space_group_name_H-M   'P 1'
#
loop_
_entity.id
_entity.type
_entity.pdbx_description
1 polymer ?
#
loop_
_entity_poly.entity_id
_entity_poly.type
_entity_poly.pdbx_seq_one_letter_code
_entity_poly.pdbx_strand_id
1 'polypeptide(L)'
;MATYQPKPEDKFTFGLWTVGNRGRDPFGAEVRGAKTPAELVYTLGEVGAYGVNFHDNDLIPIDATPAEAEAIKKDFRKALTDTGLVVPMATTNLFYDPIFKDGAFTSNDPKVRAYALQKTMQAIDLGVEFGARIFVLWGGREGTETDASKNPVDAIKHNREAINFLCDYALEKKYDLKFALEAKPNEPRGDIYNPTTGHMLALIATLDHPEMVGVNPEVAHEHMAGINFMHSVAQAWEAGKLFHIDLNDQYPGRYDQD
;
A
#
# COMPACT_ATOMS: atom_id res chain seq x y z
N MET A 1 -4.90 -5.27 35.72
CA MET A 1 -5.21 -4.43 34.55
C MET A 1 -4.08 -4.63 33.55
N ALA A 2 -4.38 -4.91 32.29
CA ALA A 2 -3.35 -4.91 31.25
C ALA A 2 -2.76 -3.51 31.15
N THR A 3 -1.44 -3.39 31.16
CA THR A 3 -0.77 -2.12 30.92
C THR A 3 -0.65 -1.93 29.41
N TYR A 4 -1.20 -0.85 28.89
CA TYR A 4 -1.09 -0.46 27.47
C TYR A 4 0.23 0.30 27.19
N GLN A 5 1.29 -0.06 27.88
CA GLN A 5 2.62 0.50 27.64
C GLN A 5 3.30 -0.29 26.50
N PRO A 6 3.96 0.38 25.57
CA PRO A 6 4.75 -0.29 24.53
C PRO A 6 5.77 -1.24 25.15
N LYS A 7 5.96 -2.36 24.51
CA LYS A 7 6.92 -3.41 24.92
C LYS A 7 7.89 -3.68 23.78
N PRO A 8 9.10 -4.16 24.05
CA PRO A 8 10.06 -4.53 23.01
C PRO A 8 9.58 -5.58 22.02
N GLU A 9 8.57 -6.37 22.42
CA GLU A 9 7.94 -7.40 21.58
C GLU A 9 6.94 -6.82 20.57
N ASP A 10 6.47 -5.58 20.78
CA ASP A 10 5.54 -4.88 19.90
C ASP A 10 6.30 -4.45 18.64
N LYS A 11 5.97 -5.07 17.50
CA LYS A 11 6.70 -4.90 16.24
C LYS A 11 5.98 -3.91 15.35
N PHE A 12 6.12 -2.61 15.65
CA PHE A 12 5.56 -1.55 14.82
C PHE A 12 6.54 -1.13 13.73
N THR A 13 6.00 -0.94 12.54
CA THR A 13 6.71 -0.40 11.38
C THR A 13 6.07 0.90 10.91
N PHE A 14 6.83 1.72 10.22
CA PHE A 14 6.37 3.03 9.78
C PHE A 14 6.54 3.18 8.26
N GLY A 15 5.52 3.72 7.60
CA GLY A 15 5.61 4.05 6.20
C GLY A 15 6.52 5.26 5.95
N LEU A 16 7.39 5.18 4.94
CA LEU A 16 8.20 6.34 4.53
C LEU A 16 7.31 7.52 4.12
N TRP A 17 6.13 7.26 3.57
CA TRP A 17 5.14 8.30 3.19
C TRP A 17 4.64 9.07 4.41
N THR A 18 4.52 8.43 5.57
CA THR A 18 4.08 9.07 6.82
C THR A 18 5.21 9.88 7.44
N VAL A 19 6.35 9.24 7.72
CA VAL A 19 7.49 9.90 8.40
C VAL A 19 8.24 10.88 7.51
N GLY A 20 8.13 10.71 6.20
CA GLY A 20 8.66 11.61 5.18
C GLY A 20 7.69 12.73 4.77
N ASN A 21 6.49 12.79 5.35
CA ASN A 21 5.48 13.79 4.99
C ASN A 21 6.01 15.21 5.19
N ARG A 22 5.99 15.99 4.11
CA ARG A 22 6.53 17.35 4.08
C ARG A 22 5.54 18.42 4.53
N GLY A 23 4.35 18.02 4.99
CA GLY A 23 3.31 18.93 5.44
C GLY A 23 2.68 19.72 4.29
N ARG A 24 2.47 19.07 3.15
CA ARG A 24 1.74 19.64 2.02
C ARG A 24 0.23 19.43 2.24
N ASP A 25 -0.54 20.46 1.96
CA ASP A 25 -2.00 20.40 1.87
C ASP A 25 -2.49 20.87 0.48
N PRO A 26 -3.78 20.72 0.13
CA PRO A 26 -4.30 21.11 -1.18
C PRO A 26 -4.15 22.61 -1.51
N PHE A 27 -3.92 23.47 -0.53
CA PHE A 27 -3.89 24.92 -0.65
C PHE A 27 -2.52 25.53 -0.36
N GLY A 28 -1.58 24.75 0.16
CA GLY A 28 -0.29 25.21 0.61
C GLY A 28 0.89 24.41 0.06
N ALA A 29 2.05 25.07 0.04
CA ALA A 29 3.32 24.42 -0.29
C ALA A 29 3.82 23.59 0.89
N GLU A 30 4.81 22.74 0.60
CA GLU A 30 5.49 21.94 1.61
C GLU A 30 6.19 22.83 2.65
N VAL A 31 6.01 22.52 3.93
CA VAL A 31 6.53 23.33 5.06
C VAL A 31 7.70 22.67 5.76
N ARG A 32 8.06 21.43 5.41
CA ARG A 32 9.19 20.69 5.97
C ARG A 32 10.22 20.42 4.88
N GLY A 33 11.51 20.40 5.27
CA GLY A 33 12.60 19.97 4.40
C GLY A 33 12.45 18.49 4.01
N ALA A 34 12.87 18.16 2.78
CA ALA A 34 12.98 16.77 2.38
C ALA A 34 14.08 16.06 3.17
N LYS A 35 13.82 14.81 3.57
CA LYS A 35 14.83 13.88 4.07
C LYS A 35 14.96 12.73 3.07
N THR A 36 16.16 12.20 2.97
CA THR A 36 16.38 10.99 2.19
C THR A 36 15.79 9.76 2.90
N PRO A 37 15.46 8.67 2.19
CA PRO A 37 15.02 7.43 2.81
C PRO A 37 15.98 6.90 3.89
N ALA A 38 17.28 7.02 3.67
CA ALA A 38 18.29 6.63 4.64
C ALA A 38 18.23 7.48 5.93
N GLU A 39 18.09 8.80 5.81
CA GLU A 39 17.92 9.69 6.98
C GLU A 39 16.66 9.37 7.78
N LEU A 40 15.56 9.00 7.11
CA LEU A 40 14.34 8.57 7.77
C LEU A 40 14.52 7.26 8.53
N VAL A 41 15.25 6.29 7.95
CA VAL A 41 15.59 5.03 8.64
C VAL A 41 16.41 5.28 9.90
N TYR A 42 17.43 6.14 9.84
CA TYR A 42 18.20 6.50 11.04
C TYR A 42 17.32 7.16 12.10
N THR A 43 16.45 8.10 11.72
CA THR A 43 15.50 8.73 12.65
C THR A 43 14.56 7.68 13.29
N LEU A 44 14.06 6.73 12.53
CA LEU A 44 13.22 5.63 13.04
C LEU A 44 14.00 4.71 14.00
N GLY A 45 15.27 4.46 13.72
CA GLY A 45 16.15 3.71 14.62
C GLY A 45 16.31 4.40 15.98
N GLU A 46 16.45 5.73 16.01
CA GLU A 46 16.57 6.52 17.24
C GLU A 46 15.33 6.43 18.15
N VAL A 47 14.13 6.28 17.55
CA VAL A 47 12.87 6.15 18.31
C VAL A 47 12.48 4.70 18.61
N GLY A 48 13.31 3.73 18.21
CA GLY A 48 13.11 2.32 18.52
C GLY A 48 12.05 1.61 17.68
N ALA A 49 11.82 2.07 16.44
CA ALA A 49 10.96 1.38 15.50
C ALA A 49 11.48 -0.04 15.21
N TYR A 50 10.58 -0.99 14.92
CA TYR A 50 10.95 -2.33 14.48
C TYR A 50 11.35 -2.34 13.00
N GLY A 51 10.68 -1.57 12.17
CA GLY A 51 10.96 -1.55 10.74
C GLY A 51 10.33 -0.38 10.02
N VAL A 52 10.49 -0.40 8.70
CA VAL A 52 10.01 0.63 7.78
C VAL A 52 9.33 -0.03 6.58
N ASN A 53 8.28 0.62 6.09
CA ASN A 53 7.56 0.23 4.87
C ASN A 53 7.70 1.34 3.83
N PHE A 54 7.52 1.02 2.54
CA PHE A 54 7.64 2.03 1.48
C PHE A 54 6.76 1.73 0.26
N HIS A 55 6.30 2.80 -0.40
CA HIS A 55 5.97 2.72 -1.82
C HIS A 55 7.26 2.78 -2.64
N ASP A 56 7.26 2.16 -3.78
CA ASP A 56 8.40 2.23 -4.70
C ASP A 56 8.91 3.67 -4.92
N ASN A 57 7.99 4.64 -5.07
CA ASN A 57 8.34 6.05 -5.29
C ASN A 57 8.83 6.78 -4.02
N ASP A 58 8.53 6.28 -2.82
CA ASP A 58 9.07 6.85 -1.58
C ASP A 58 10.56 6.56 -1.45
N LEU A 59 10.97 5.41 -1.98
CA LEU A 59 12.37 4.99 -1.95
C LEU A 59 13.12 5.49 -3.18
N ILE A 60 12.59 5.24 -4.38
CA ILE A 60 13.24 5.59 -5.64
C ILE A 60 12.32 6.49 -6.45
N PRO A 61 12.68 7.78 -6.68
CA PRO A 61 11.90 8.67 -7.53
C PRO A 61 11.64 8.05 -8.92
N ILE A 62 10.44 8.29 -9.45
CA ILE A 62 9.99 7.69 -10.71
C ILE A 62 10.86 8.08 -11.92
N ASP A 63 11.53 9.22 -11.84
CA ASP A 63 12.44 9.79 -12.85
C ASP A 63 13.94 9.54 -12.54
N ALA A 64 14.24 8.77 -11.49
CA ALA A 64 15.62 8.45 -11.14
C ALA A 64 16.30 7.64 -12.26
N THR A 65 17.52 8.02 -12.58
CA THR A 65 18.39 7.21 -13.45
C THR A 65 18.78 5.90 -12.76
N PRO A 66 19.17 4.86 -13.52
CA PRO A 66 19.65 3.61 -12.90
C PRO A 66 20.80 3.82 -11.90
N ALA A 67 21.69 4.76 -12.16
CA ALA A 67 22.82 5.05 -11.26
C ALA A 67 22.37 5.71 -9.96
N GLU A 68 21.41 6.64 -10.03
CA GLU A 68 20.80 7.26 -8.85
C GLU A 68 20.01 6.23 -8.03
N ALA A 69 19.22 5.39 -8.68
CA ALA A 69 18.47 4.31 -8.02
C ALA A 69 19.41 3.38 -7.25
N GLU A 70 20.53 2.95 -7.85
CA GLU A 70 21.52 2.09 -7.17
C GLU A 70 22.21 2.80 -6.00
N ALA A 71 22.49 4.10 -6.12
CA ALA A 71 23.05 4.89 -5.02
C ALA A 71 22.05 4.97 -3.83
N ILE A 72 20.79 5.28 -4.10
CA ILE A 72 19.72 5.33 -3.09
C ILE A 72 19.56 3.97 -2.40
N LYS A 73 19.48 2.88 -3.18
CA LYS A 73 19.38 1.51 -2.63
C LYS A 73 20.55 1.16 -1.73
N LYS A 74 21.76 1.54 -2.13
CA LYS A 74 22.97 1.31 -1.33
C LYS A 74 22.91 2.04 0.01
N ASP A 75 22.53 3.32 0.00
CA ASP A 75 22.46 4.13 1.23
C ASP A 75 21.32 3.64 2.15
N PHE A 76 20.18 3.29 1.58
CA PHE A 76 19.06 2.71 2.32
C PHE A 76 19.43 1.37 2.95
N ARG A 77 20.07 0.48 2.21
CA ARG A 77 20.56 -0.82 2.73
C ARG A 77 21.57 -0.63 3.86
N LYS A 78 22.46 0.37 3.73
CA LYS A 78 23.39 0.71 4.79
C LYS A 78 22.67 1.17 6.04
N ALA A 79 21.69 2.06 5.91
CA ALA A 79 20.92 2.55 7.05
C ALA A 79 20.14 1.43 7.76
N LEU A 80 19.52 0.51 7.01
CA LEU A 80 18.88 -0.68 7.58
C LEU A 80 19.88 -1.57 8.34
N THR A 81 21.07 -1.77 7.79
CA THR A 81 22.13 -2.56 8.44
C THR A 81 22.61 -1.92 9.73
N ASP A 82 22.83 -0.59 9.72
CA ASP A 82 23.35 0.17 10.87
C ASP A 82 22.33 0.24 12.02
N THR A 83 21.02 0.32 11.70
CA THR A 83 19.94 0.46 12.69
C THR A 83 19.33 -0.88 13.11
N GLY A 84 19.49 -1.91 12.31
CA GLY A 84 18.83 -3.20 12.51
C GLY A 84 17.34 -3.22 12.14
N LEU A 85 16.81 -2.15 11.53
CA LEU A 85 15.44 -2.10 11.06
C LEU A 85 15.23 -3.07 9.90
N VAL A 86 14.01 -3.61 9.80
CA VAL A 86 13.59 -4.52 8.72
C VAL A 86 12.54 -3.88 7.83
N VAL A 87 12.35 -4.45 6.64
CA VAL A 87 11.28 -4.08 5.70
C VAL A 87 10.31 -5.25 5.56
N PRO A 88 9.26 -5.35 6.38
CA PRO A 88 8.32 -6.48 6.29
C PRO A 88 7.26 -6.30 5.20
N MET A 89 6.99 -5.06 4.77
CA MET A 89 5.97 -4.74 3.78
C MET A 89 6.48 -3.70 2.78
N ALA A 90 6.10 -3.88 1.52
CA ALA A 90 6.26 -2.88 0.46
C ALA A 90 4.94 -2.71 -0.30
N THR A 91 4.83 -1.64 -1.04
CA THR A 91 3.68 -1.33 -1.89
C THR A 91 4.09 -0.55 -3.12
N THR A 92 3.17 -0.22 -4.00
CA THR A 92 3.41 0.55 -5.23
C THR A 92 2.55 1.81 -5.27
N ASN A 93 3.12 2.89 -5.78
CA ASN A 93 2.38 4.13 -6.00
C ASN A 93 1.72 4.12 -7.39
N LEU A 94 0.43 3.84 -7.45
CA LEU A 94 -0.40 3.86 -8.66
C LEU A 94 -1.44 4.98 -8.62
N PHE A 95 -1.15 6.09 -7.94
CA PHE A 95 -2.16 7.13 -7.69
C PHE A 95 -1.66 8.57 -7.83
N TYR A 96 -0.39 8.88 -7.61
CA TYR A 96 0.13 10.25 -7.74
C TYR A 96 0.36 10.67 -9.18
N ASP A 97 0.94 9.80 -10.01
CA ASP A 97 1.20 10.14 -11.41
C ASP A 97 -0.12 10.37 -12.16
N PRO A 98 -0.26 11.47 -12.90
CA PRO A 98 -1.46 11.80 -13.68
C PRO A 98 -1.91 10.71 -14.65
N ILE A 99 -1.04 9.81 -15.07
CA ILE A 99 -1.39 8.69 -15.95
C ILE A 99 -2.44 7.78 -15.31
N PHE A 100 -2.50 7.70 -13.98
CA PHE A 100 -3.43 6.85 -13.22
C PHE A 100 -4.75 7.55 -12.86
N LYS A 101 -5.02 8.75 -13.37
CA LYS A 101 -6.26 9.49 -13.02
C LYS A 101 -7.55 8.70 -13.26
N ASP A 102 -7.58 7.87 -14.30
CA ASP A 102 -8.73 7.00 -14.61
C ASP A 102 -8.61 5.58 -14.06
N GLY A 103 -7.81 5.38 -13.05
CA GLY A 103 -7.46 4.07 -12.54
C GLY A 103 -6.13 3.57 -13.07
N ALA A 104 -5.58 2.60 -12.40
CA ALA A 104 -4.39 1.87 -12.82
C ALA A 104 -4.80 0.54 -13.44
N PHE A 105 -5.11 -0.46 -12.63
CA PHE A 105 -5.59 -1.78 -13.12
C PHE A 105 -6.98 -1.71 -13.72
N THR A 106 -7.82 -0.75 -13.31
CA THR A 106 -9.18 -0.57 -13.82
C THR A 106 -9.30 0.50 -14.89
N SER A 107 -8.18 1.10 -15.34
CA SER A 107 -8.22 2.11 -16.41
C SER A 107 -8.93 1.60 -17.66
N ASN A 108 -9.68 2.49 -18.32
CA ASN A 108 -10.26 2.20 -19.64
C ASN A 108 -9.18 1.99 -20.70
N ASP A 109 -8.01 2.63 -20.56
CA ASP A 109 -6.88 2.47 -21.47
C ASP A 109 -6.05 1.22 -21.16
N PRO A 110 -6.00 0.21 -22.06
CA PRO A 110 -5.20 -0.98 -21.85
C PRO A 110 -3.69 -0.72 -21.74
N LYS A 111 -3.19 0.39 -22.29
CA LYS A 111 -1.77 0.76 -22.14
C LYS A 111 -1.46 1.21 -20.72
N VAL A 112 -2.39 1.92 -20.09
CA VAL A 112 -2.26 2.31 -18.68
C VAL A 112 -2.29 1.09 -17.79
N ARG A 113 -3.20 0.13 -18.05
CA ARG A 113 -3.23 -1.15 -17.30
C ARG A 113 -1.93 -1.93 -17.42
N ALA A 114 -1.38 -2.04 -18.64
CA ALA A 114 -0.10 -2.72 -18.88
C ALA A 114 1.07 -2.02 -18.16
N TYR A 115 1.11 -0.69 -18.18
CA TYR A 115 2.11 0.10 -17.47
C TYR A 115 1.99 -0.07 -15.96
N ALA A 116 0.76 -0.07 -15.43
CA ALA A 116 0.51 -0.32 -14.00
C ALA A 116 1.05 -1.69 -13.56
N LEU A 117 0.80 -2.74 -14.35
CA LEU A 117 1.35 -4.09 -14.09
C LEU A 117 2.88 -4.09 -14.10
N GLN A 118 3.50 -3.50 -15.13
CA GLN A 118 4.96 -3.41 -15.23
C GLN A 118 5.57 -2.69 -14.02
N LYS A 119 4.98 -1.54 -13.64
CA LYS A 119 5.44 -0.76 -12.49
C LYS A 119 5.29 -1.57 -11.19
N THR A 120 4.18 -2.27 -11.01
CA THR A 120 3.95 -3.11 -9.83
C THR A 120 4.93 -4.27 -9.76
N MET A 121 5.23 -4.94 -10.89
CA MET A 121 6.26 -5.99 -10.92
C MET A 121 7.62 -5.48 -10.45
N GLN A 122 8.03 -4.29 -10.91
CA GLN A 122 9.28 -3.65 -10.47
C GLN A 122 9.25 -3.30 -8.98
N ALA A 123 8.11 -2.82 -8.47
CA ALA A 123 7.93 -2.53 -7.05
C ALA A 123 7.96 -3.81 -6.19
N ILE A 124 7.43 -4.92 -6.68
CA ILE A 124 7.52 -6.24 -6.03
C ILE A 124 8.98 -6.68 -5.96
N ASP A 125 9.71 -6.61 -7.08
CA ASP A 125 11.14 -6.97 -7.10
C ASP A 125 11.95 -6.13 -6.10
N LEU A 126 11.68 -4.83 -6.05
CA LEU A 126 12.30 -3.91 -5.08
C LEU A 126 11.94 -4.27 -3.63
N GLY A 127 10.67 -4.54 -3.35
CA GLY A 127 10.22 -4.95 -2.01
C GLY A 127 10.90 -6.23 -1.55
N VAL A 128 10.95 -7.24 -2.40
CA VAL A 128 11.62 -8.53 -2.12
C VAL A 128 13.13 -8.35 -1.95
N GLU A 129 13.76 -7.47 -2.73
CA GLU A 129 15.19 -7.15 -2.59
C GLU A 129 15.53 -6.67 -1.17
N PHE A 130 14.61 -5.94 -0.51
CA PHE A 130 14.77 -5.45 0.85
C PHE A 130 14.16 -6.34 1.93
N GLY A 131 13.54 -7.47 1.57
CA GLY A 131 13.06 -8.48 2.52
C GLY A 131 11.57 -8.45 2.80
N ALA A 132 10.78 -7.68 2.03
CA ALA A 132 9.33 -7.66 2.17
C ALA A 132 8.73 -9.04 1.91
N ARG A 133 7.77 -9.42 2.75
CA ARG A 133 6.98 -10.65 2.63
C ARG A 133 5.49 -10.38 2.44
N ILE A 134 5.08 -9.15 2.64
CA ILE A 134 3.75 -8.66 2.33
C ILE A 134 3.89 -7.56 1.29
N PHE A 135 3.06 -7.61 0.26
CA PHE A 135 2.93 -6.55 -0.72
C PHE A 135 1.49 -6.02 -0.68
N VAL A 136 1.34 -4.77 -0.25
CA VAL A 136 0.03 -4.13 -0.16
C VAL A 136 -0.37 -3.59 -1.53
N LEU A 137 -1.63 -3.77 -1.89
CA LEU A 137 -2.27 -3.17 -3.04
C LEU A 137 -3.39 -2.25 -2.56
N TRP A 138 -3.10 -0.95 -2.57
CA TRP A 138 -4.08 0.10 -2.32
C TRP A 138 -4.62 0.66 -3.63
N GLY A 139 -5.91 0.54 -3.81
CA GLY A 139 -6.60 0.88 -5.05
C GLY A 139 -7.17 2.31 -5.09
N GLY A 140 -6.46 3.32 -4.60
CA GLY A 140 -6.98 4.70 -4.47
C GLY A 140 -7.51 5.34 -5.76
N ARG A 141 -7.03 4.90 -6.93
CA ARG A 141 -7.56 5.34 -8.24
C ARG A 141 -8.52 4.34 -8.88
N GLU A 142 -8.70 3.18 -8.29
CA GLU A 142 -9.55 2.11 -8.83
C GLU A 142 -11.03 2.39 -8.56
N GLY A 143 -11.59 3.35 -9.25
CA GLY A 143 -12.95 3.83 -9.04
C GLY A 143 -13.40 4.82 -10.10
N THR A 144 -14.45 5.58 -9.79
CA THR A 144 -15.07 6.55 -10.70
C THR A 144 -15.77 7.68 -9.91
N GLU A 145 -15.99 8.81 -10.54
CA GLU A 145 -16.90 9.87 -10.06
C GLU A 145 -18.31 9.66 -10.60
N THR A 146 -18.46 8.91 -11.69
CA THR A 146 -19.76 8.57 -12.30
C THR A 146 -19.66 7.31 -13.14
N ASP A 147 -20.57 6.38 -12.95
CA ASP A 147 -20.60 5.10 -13.68
C ASP A 147 -20.83 5.25 -15.19
N ALA A 148 -21.29 6.43 -15.65
CA ALA A 148 -21.40 6.71 -17.09
C ALA A 148 -20.05 6.71 -17.83
N SER A 149 -18.94 6.87 -17.11
CA SER A 149 -17.59 6.95 -17.69
C SER A 149 -16.86 5.61 -17.75
N LYS A 150 -17.31 4.61 -16.98
CA LYS A 150 -16.61 3.33 -16.83
C LYS A 150 -17.59 2.20 -16.48
N ASN A 151 -17.52 1.09 -17.20
CA ASN A 151 -18.30 -0.10 -16.87
C ASN A 151 -17.74 -0.76 -15.58
N PRO A 152 -18.47 -0.78 -14.47
CA PRO A 152 -17.96 -1.33 -13.20
C PRO A 152 -17.71 -2.85 -13.27
N VAL A 153 -18.47 -3.58 -14.09
CA VAL A 153 -18.26 -5.03 -14.28
C VAL A 153 -16.90 -5.30 -14.92
N ASP A 154 -16.56 -4.56 -15.98
CA ASP A 154 -15.27 -4.70 -16.65
C ASP A 154 -14.13 -4.22 -15.79
N ALA A 155 -14.31 -3.13 -15.04
CA ALA A 155 -13.34 -2.62 -14.10
C ALA A 155 -12.97 -3.65 -13.02
N ILE A 156 -13.98 -4.30 -12.40
CA ILE A 156 -13.76 -5.35 -11.38
C ILE A 156 -13.06 -6.57 -12.00
N LYS A 157 -13.42 -6.95 -13.25
CA LYS A 157 -12.73 -8.03 -13.96
C LYS A 157 -11.26 -7.70 -14.20
N HIS A 158 -10.95 -6.51 -14.71
CA HIS A 158 -9.57 -6.07 -14.94
C HIS A 158 -8.76 -6.07 -13.64
N ASN A 159 -9.35 -5.62 -12.51
CA ASN A 159 -8.69 -5.65 -11.22
C ASN A 159 -8.37 -7.08 -10.79
N ARG A 160 -9.32 -8.01 -10.93
CA ARG A 160 -9.12 -9.43 -10.63
C ARG A 160 -8.02 -10.05 -11.51
N GLU A 161 -8.05 -9.79 -12.81
CA GLU A 161 -7.04 -10.25 -13.76
C GLU A 161 -5.65 -9.74 -13.40
N ALA A 162 -5.54 -8.46 -13.00
CA ALA A 162 -4.28 -7.89 -12.56
C ALA A 162 -3.73 -8.57 -11.30
N ILE A 163 -4.57 -8.81 -10.29
CA ILE A 163 -4.16 -9.49 -9.06
C ILE A 163 -3.72 -10.93 -9.35
N ASN A 164 -4.47 -11.68 -10.17
CA ASN A 164 -4.10 -13.03 -10.59
C ASN A 164 -2.73 -13.03 -11.29
N PHE A 165 -2.54 -12.14 -12.25
CA PHE A 165 -1.25 -11.99 -12.95
C PHE A 165 -0.08 -11.71 -12.00
N LEU A 166 -0.28 -10.86 -10.99
CA LEU A 166 0.77 -10.55 -10.00
C LEU A 166 1.04 -11.75 -9.07
N CYS A 167 0.03 -12.55 -8.74
CA CYS A 167 0.22 -13.81 -8.03
C CYS A 167 1.05 -14.80 -8.86
N ASP A 168 0.71 -14.99 -10.14
CA ASP A 168 1.47 -15.84 -11.06
C ASP A 168 2.92 -15.37 -11.18
N TYR A 169 3.14 -14.06 -11.31
CA TYR A 169 4.48 -13.47 -11.34
C TYR A 169 5.30 -13.81 -10.09
N ALA A 170 4.73 -13.64 -8.91
CA ALA A 170 5.42 -13.93 -7.66
C ALA A 170 5.74 -15.43 -7.52
N LEU A 171 4.83 -16.31 -7.96
CA LEU A 171 5.03 -17.76 -8.00
C LEU A 171 6.13 -18.17 -8.99
N GLU A 172 6.14 -17.62 -10.20
CA GLU A 172 7.17 -17.87 -11.21
C GLU A 172 8.56 -17.47 -10.70
N LYS A 173 8.64 -16.32 -10.04
CA LYS A 173 9.87 -15.82 -9.39
C LYS A 173 10.24 -16.58 -8.13
N LYS A 174 9.36 -17.43 -7.60
CA LYS A 174 9.53 -18.16 -6.33
C LYS A 174 9.75 -17.21 -5.14
N TYR A 175 9.05 -16.10 -5.13
CA TYR A 175 9.10 -15.15 -4.03
C TYR A 175 8.26 -15.68 -2.85
N ASP A 176 8.82 -15.61 -1.63
CA ASP A 176 8.07 -15.82 -0.38
C ASP A 176 7.29 -14.55 -0.05
N LEU A 177 6.27 -14.27 -0.87
CA LEU A 177 5.49 -13.04 -0.84
C LEU A 177 4.00 -13.36 -0.85
N LYS A 178 3.23 -12.57 -0.10
CA LYS A 178 1.78 -12.55 -0.15
C LYS A 178 1.28 -11.15 -0.40
N PHE A 179 0.09 -11.05 -0.96
CA PHE A 179 -0.57 -9.78 -1.25
C PHE A 179 -1.59 -9.45 -0.17
N ALA A 180 -1.70 -8.18 0.21
CA ALA A 180 -2.74 -7.70 1.10
C ALA A 180 -3.51 -6.56 0.41
N LEU A 181 -4.81 -6.73 0.26
CA LEU A 181 -5.67 -5.74 -0.38
C LEU A 181 -6.16 -4.75 0.67
N GLU A 182 -5.99 -3.47 0.39
CA GLU A 182 -6.40 -2.38 1.25
C GLU A 182 -7.62 -1.69 0.65
N ALA A 183 -8.71 -1.70 1.41
CA ALA A 183 -9.97 -1.11 1.02
C ALA A 183 -10.03 0.37 1.41
N LYS A 184 -10.64 1.19 0.55
CA LYS A 184 -11.01 2.59 0.85
C LYS A 184 -12.32 2.91 0.13
N PRO A 185 -13.27 3.62 0.76
CA PRO A 185 -14.58 3.83 0.13
C PRO A 185 -14.55 4.91 -0.96
N ASN A 186 -13.74 5.94 -0.78
CA ASN A 186 -13.63 7.08 -1.69
C ASN A 186 -12.28 7.80 -1.47
N GLU A 187 -11.99 8.81 -2.30
CA GLU A 187 -10.77 9.63 -2.27
C GLU A 187 -9.50 8.84 -2.63
N PRO A 188 -8.80 9.28 -3.67
CA PRO A 188 -9.05 10.48 -4.48
C PRO A 188 -10.16 10.35 -5.53
N ARG A 189 -10.78 9.17 -5.71
CA ARG A 189 -11.97 8.99 -6.55
C ARG A 189 -13.23 9.22 -5.73
N GLY A 190 -14.33 9.60 -6.39
CA GLY A 190 -15.62 9.78 -5.75
C GLY A 190 -16.16 8.50 -5.10
N ASP A 191 -16.04 7.38 -5.83
CA ASP A 191 -16.39 6.04 -5.39
C ASP A 191 -15.29 5.06 -5.83
N ILE A 192 -14.72 4.32 -4.89
CA ILE A 192 -13.68 3.30 -5.14
C ILE A 192 -14.33 1.92 -5.16
N TYR A 193 -13.91 1.06 -6.10
CA TYR A 193 -14.37 -0.32 -6.16
C TYR A 193 -13.84 -1.11 -4.95
N ASN A 194 -14.67 -2.05 -4.47
CA ASN A 194 -14.33 -2.85 -3.28
C ASN A 194 -14.05 -1.99 -2.03
N PRO A 195 -14.99 -1.15 -1.60
CA PRO A 195 -14.77 -0.04 -0.66
C PRO A 195 -14.56 -0.46 0.80
N THR A 196 -14.71 -1.73 1.16
CA THR A 196 -14.56 -2.23 2.54
C THR A 196 -13.82 -3.56 2.57
N THR A 197 -13.30 -3.92 3.74
CA THR A 197 -12.68 -5.24 3.99
C THR A 197 -13.57 -6.39 3.53
N GLY A 198 -14.90 -6.33 3.77
CA GLY A 198 -15.84 -7.37 3.34
C GLY A 198 -15.93 -7.51 1.81
N HIS A 199 -15.86 -6.40 1.06
CA HIS A 199 -15.81 -6.44 -0.40
C HIS A 199 -14.50 -7.05 -0.91
N MET A 200 -13.37 -6.74 -0.27
CA MET A 200 -12.09 -7.35 -0.60
C MET A 200 -12.08 -8.86 -0.34
N LEU A 201 -12.66 -9.31 0.77
CA LEU A 201 -12.81 -10.75 1.04
C LEU A 201 -13.66 -11.45 -0.02
N ALA A 202 -14.73 -10.81 -0.50
CA ALA A 202 -15.55 -11.35 -1.59
C ALA A 202 -14.77 -11.41 -2.91
N LEU A 203 -13.95 -10.39 -3.24
CA LEU A 203 -13.08 -10.41 -4.41
C LEU A 203 -12.04 -11.53 -4.30
N ILE A 204 -11.39 -11.70 -3.16
CA ILE A 204 -10.37 -12.73 -2.92
C ILE A 204 -10.93 -14.12 -3.20
N ALA A 205 -12.17 -14.39 -2.83
CA ALA A 205 -12.82 -15.68 -3.10
C ALA A 205 -13.00 -16.00 -4.58
N THR A 206 -12.81 -15.03 -5.47
CA THR A 206 -12.91 -15.18 -6.94
C THR A 206 -11.56 -15.23 -7.66
N LEU A 207 -10.45 -15.16 -6.91
CA LEU A 207 -9.09 -15.22 -7.46
C LEU A 207 -8.65 -16.65 -7.76
N ASP A 208 -7.67 -16.79 -8.64
CA ASP A 208 -7.07 -18.08 -8.99
C ASP A 208 -6.16 -18.60 -7.86
N HIS A 209 -5.51 -17.69 -7.10
CA HIS A 209 -4.64 -18.00 -5.97
C HIS A 209 -5.11 -17.31 -4.68
N PRO A 210 -6.31 -17.64 -4.17
CA PRO A 210 -6.87 -16.96 -3.01
C PRO A 210 -6.02 -17.15 -1.73
N GLU A 211 -5.20 -18.20 -1.64
CA GLU A 211 -4.30 -18.47 -0.51
C GLU A 211 -3.11 -17.49 -0.45
N MET A 212 -2.77 -16.85 -1.57
CA MET A 212 -1.72 -15.84 -1.65
C MET A 212 -2.21 -14.44 -1.28
N VAL A 213 -3.53 -14.23 -1.21
CA VAL A 213 -4.12 -12.91 -1.05
C VAL A 213 -4.94 -12.83 0.23
N GLY A 214 -4.68 -11.79 1.00
CA GLY A 214 -5.43 -11.41 2.20
C GLY A 214 -5.80 -9.94 2.17
N VAL A 215 -6.12 -9.38 3.31
CA VAL A 215 -6.52 -7.98 3.45
C VAL A 215 -5.59 -7.22 4.40
N ASN A 216 -5.54 -5.92 4.19
CA ASN A 216 -4.92 -4.92 5.03
C ASN A 216 -5.99 -3.90 5.46
N PRO A 217 -6.78 -4.16 6.53
CA PRO A 217 -7.70 -3.15 7.04
C PRO A 217 -6.94 -1.95 7.59
N GLU A 218 -7.36 -0.75 7.20
CA GLU A 218 -6.88 0.51 7.74
C GLU A 218 -7.96 1.18 8.58
N VAL A 219 -7.58 1.71 9.74
CA VAL A 219 -8.54 2.29 10.71
C VAL A 219 -9.32 3.43 10.09
N ALA A 220 -8.62 4.40 9.49
CA ALA A 220 -9.23 5.58 8.89
C ALA A 220 -10.19 5.22 7.75
N HIS A 221 -9.79 4.31 6.86
CA HIS A 221 -10.61 3.89 5.73
C HIS A 221 -11.91 3.19 6.15
N GLU A 222 -11.86 2.35 7.18
CA GLU A 222 -13.06 1.72 7.73
C GLU A 222 -13.99 2.77 8.40
N HIS A 223 -13.43 3.78 9.08
CA HIS A 223 -14.21 4.91 9.62
C HIS A 223 -14.84 5.76 8.51
N MET A 224 -14.12 6.00 7.39
CA MET A 224 -14.67 6.69 6.21
C MET A 224 -15.87 5.91 5.61
N ALA A 225 -15.83 4.60 5.65
CA ALA A 225 -16.94 3.73 5.23
C ALA A 225 -18.10 3.70 6.24
N GLY A 226 -17.98 4.33 7.40
CA GLY A 226 -18.97 4.36 8.46
C GLY A 226 -19.13 3.05 9.21
N ILE A 227 -18.10 2.20 9.21
CA ILE A 227 -18.13 0.88 9.86
C ILE A 227 -17.14 0.80 11.01
N ASN A 228 -17.32 -0.22 11.85
CA ASN A 228 -16.46 -0.46 12.99
C ASN A 228 -15.21 -1.23 12.56
N PHE A 229 -14.03 -0.61 12.71
CA PHE A 229 -12.75 -1.20 12.36
C PHE A 229 -12.52 -2.58 13.02
N MET A 230 -12.85 -2.74 14.29
CA MET A 230 -12.65 -4.02 14.99
C MET A 230 -13.51 -5.15 14.42
N HIS A 231 -14.69 -4.83 13.86
CA HIS A 231 -15.52 -5.83 13.19
C HIS A 231 -14.87 -6.29 11.86
N SER A 232 -14.27 -5.37 11.12
CA SER A 232 -13.53 -5.69 9.88
C SER A 232 -12.30 -6.55 10.17
N VAL A 233 -11.53 -6.21 11.20
CA VAL A 233 -10.39 -7.03 11.67
C VAL A 233 -10.85 -8.41 12.11
N ALA A 234 -11.94 -8.51 12.88
CA ALA A 234 -12.47 -9.79 13.33
C ALA A 234 -12.94 -10.67 12.17
N GLN A 235 -13.60 -10.08 11.16
CA GLN A 235 -14.02 -10.79 9.95
C GLN A 235 -12.82 -11.31 9.15
N ALA A 236 -11.80 -10.47 8.97
CA ALA A 236 -10.56 -10.85 8.27
C ALA A 236 -9.78 -11.95 9.01
N TRP A 237 -9.73 -11.86 10.34
CA TRP A 237 -9.08 -12.85 11.18
C TRP A 237 -9.79 -14.20 11.11
N GLU A 238 -11.10 -14.21 11.27
CA GLU A 238 -11.93 -15.43 11.22
C GLU A 238 -11.82 -16.12 9.85
N ALA A 239 -11.77 -15.35 8.77
CA ALA A 239 -11.55 -15.85 7.41
C ALA A 239 -10.11 -16.34 7.15
N GLY A 240 -9.17 -16.17 8.10
CA GLY A 240 -7.75 -16.48 7.89
C GLY A 240 -7.07 -15.60 6.84
N LYS A 241 -7.57 -14.36 6.65
CA LYS A 241 -7.15 -13.44 5.59
C LYS A 241 -6.56 -12.12 6.11
N LEU A 242 -6.36 -11.98 7.42
CA LEU A 242 -5.70 -10.81 7.98
C LEU A 242 -4.19 -10.93 7.80
N PHE A 243 -3.62 -10.24 6.81
CA PHE A 243 -2.20 -10.34 6.46
C PHE A 243 -1.39 -9.12 6.92
N HIS A 244 -2.01 -7.96 6.96
CA HIS A 244 -1.42 -6.72 7.44
C HIS A 244 -2.49 -5.86 8.10
N ILE A 245 -2.09 -4.85 8.87
CA ILE A 245 -2.96 -3.81 9.42
C ILE A 245 -2.21 -2.48 9.32
N ASP A 246 -2.84 -1.47 8.72
CA ASP A 246 -2.37 -0.10 8.84
C ASP A 246 -3.09 0.60 9.99
N LEU A 247 -2.29 1.04 10.95
CA LEU A 247 -2.76 1.70 12.17
C LEU A 247 -2.57 3.21 12.04
N ASN A 248 -3.67 3.88 11.96
CA ASN A 248 -3.82 5.33 12.07
C ASN A 248 -5.10 5.61 12.86
N ASP A 249 -5.60 6.82 12.83
CA ASP A 249 -6.88 7.17 13.44
C ASP A 249 -7.45 8.45 12.82
N GLN A 250 -8.78 8.51 12.76
CA GLN A 250 -9.50 9.74 12.41
C GLN A 250 -10.92 9.73 12.95
N TYR A 251 -11.55 10.88 12.98
CA TYR A 251 -13.00 10.96 13.19
C TYR A 251 -13.75 10.39 11.97
N PRO A 252 -14.93 9.75 12.18
CA PRO A 252 -15.78 9.35 11.07
C PRO A 252 -16.07 10.54 10.16
N GLY A 253 -15.78 10.38 8.89
CA GLY A 253 -15.96 11.45 7.91
C GLY A 253 -15.67 10.94 6.50
N ARG A 254 -15.95 11.80 5.51
CA ARG A 254 -15.81 11.41 4.10
C ARG A 254 -14.37 11.54 3.59
N TYR A 255 -13.55 12.34 4.23
CA TYR A 255 -12.21 12.65 3.79
C TYR A 255 -11.18 12.00 4.70
N ASP A 256 -10.06 11.61 4.10
CA ASP A 256 -8.91 11.10 4.79
C ASP A 256 -8.24 12.22 5.61
N GLN A 257 -7.93 11.91 6.86
CA GLN A 257 -7.41 12.88 7.82
C GLN A 257 -6.23 12.28 8.64
N ASP A 258 -5.75 11.16 8.21
CA ASP A 258 -4.65 10.43 8.85
C ASP A 258 -3.26 11.03 8.59
#